data_3b07029c44a226f37fb4128edc71de17
#
_entry.id   3b07029c44a226f37fb4128edc71de17
#
_cell.length_a   1.000
_cell.length_b   1.000
_cell.length_c   1.000
_cell.angle_alpha   90.00
_cell.angle_beta   90.00
_cell.angle_gamma   90.00
#
_symmetry.space_group_name_H-M   'P 1'
#
loop_
_entity.id
_entity.type
_entity.pdbx_description
1 polymer ?
#
loop_
_entity_poly.entity_id
_entity_poly.type
_entity_poly.pdbx_seq_one_letter_code
_entity_poly.pdbx_strand_id
1 'polypeptide(L)'
;MDKAVYPVAAYAFLALFVLATVFELFFAFKERTLYRKMVKPWCVLFLTVFAIVFLPNWHGALIMLGAFLGCVGDTLLLKKGHQRYFIAGAISFLFGHYCYIAAMLLYASPSLAPIHYIAFGLTFFVLIASLIVPTMKITKSKGVGAAGALYLSSLIMVPLIAFVLLGVTGQNYFLMIGLGGLSFLCSDCYLAKTRFIKHDRREDFYIMGTYLLAQFLIVFGLLLCFA
;
A
#
# COMPACT_ATOMS: atom_id res chain seq x y z
N MET A 1 7.05 24.19 -21.32
CA MET A 1 6.85 22.88 -20.66
C MET A 1 8.04 22.02 -21.05
N ASP A 2 9.11 22.04 -20.26
CA ASP A 2 10.26 21.17 -20.47
C ASP A 2 9.79 19.75 -20.28
N LYS A 3 9.94 18.92 -21.31
CA LYS A 3 9.69 17.48 -21.22
C LYS A 3 10.67 16.96 -20.16
N ALA A 4 10.17 16.58 -19.01
CA ALA A 4 10.98 15.96 -17.99
C ALA A 4 11.66 14.74 -18.61
N VAL A 5 12.97 14.83 -18.81
CA VAL A 5 13.80 13.71 -19.25
C VAL A 5 13.87 12.77 -18.05
N TYR A 6 12.96 11.81 -18.00
CA TYR A 6 12.98 10.78 -16.96
C TYR A 6 14.30 10.03 -17.04
N PRO A 7 15.11 10.02 -16.00
CA PRO A 7 16.42 9.40 -16.08
C PRO A 7 16.29 7.91 -16.41
N VAL A 8 17.04 7.46 -17.40
CA VAL A 8 17.08 6.04 -17.81
C VAL A 8 17.30 5.11 -16.62
N ALA A 9 18.05 5.59 -15.62
CA ALA A 9 18.26 4.89 -14.35
C ALA A 9 16.96 4.51 -13.62
N ALA A 10 15.89 5.33 -13.71
CA ALA A 10 14.62 4.99 -13.06
C ALA A 10 14.04 3.71 -13.65
N TYR A 11 14.04 3.55 -14.97
CA TYR A 11 13.52 2.34 -15.61
C TYR A 11 14.31 1.09 -15.29
N ALA A 12 15.61 1.21 -14.98
CA ALA A 12 16.40 0.08 -14.48
C ALA A 12 15.87 -0.42 -13.13
N PHE A 13 15.52 0.48 -12.20
CA PHE A 13 14.92 0.10 -10.92
C PHE A 13 13.51 -0.49 -11.09
N LEU A 14 12.73 0.01 -12.04
CA LEU A 14 11.44 -0.59 -12.39
C LEU A 14 11.61 -2.02 -12.94
N ALA A 15 12.58 -2.25 -13.81
CA ALA A 15 12.90 -3.59 -14.31
C ALA A 15 13.34 -4.53 -13.18
N LEU A 16 14.16 -4.06 -12.24
CA LEU A 16 14.57 -4.81 -11.05
C LEU A 16 13.37 -5.14 -10.14
N PHE A 17 12.42 -4.20 -9.98
CA PHE A 17 11.16 -4.46 -9.26
C PHE A 17 10.37 -5.59 -9.94
N VAL A 18 10.19 -5.54 -11.25
CA VAL A 18 9.46 -6.57 -12.01
C VAL A 18 10.15 -7.91 -11.87
N LEU A 19 11.47 -7.96 -12.03
CA LEU A 19 12.26 -9.18 -11.91
C LEU A 19 12.15 -9.78 -10.50
N ALA A 20 12.32 -8.97 -9.46
CA ALA A 20 12.17 -9.40 -8.07
C ALA A 20 10.74 -9.89 -7.78
N THR A 21 9.73 -9.23 -8.34
CA THR A 21 8.32 -9.64 -8.24
C THR A 21 8.10 -11.03 -8.84
N VAL A 22 8.63 -11.29 -10.05
CA VAL A 22 8.52 -12.60 -10.69
C VAL A 22 9.18 -13.69 -9.83
N PHE A 23 10.37 -13.44 -9.29
CA PHE A 23 11.05 -14.39 -8.39
C PHE A 23 10.27 -14.62 -7.10
N GLU A 24 9.75 -13.56 -6.46
CA GLU A 24 8.96 -13.70 -5.22
C GLU A 24 7.71 -14.55 -5.48
N LEU A 25 6.97 -14.28 -6.57
CA LEU A 25 5.78 -15.05 -6.93
C LEU A 25 6.11 -16.51 -7.28
N PHE A 26 7.21 -16.75 -7.99
CA PHE A 26 7.69 -18.10 -8.26
C PHE A 26 8.01 -18.88 -6.99
N PHE A 27 8.77 -18.26 -6.05
CA PHE A 27 9.08 -18.89 -4.77
C PHE A 27 7.87 -19.03 -3.86
N ALA A 28 6.92 -18.09 -3.91
CA ALA A 28 5.65 -18.20 -3.20
C ALA A 28 4.82 -19.39 -3.72
N PHE A 29 4.73 -19.54 -5.04
CA PHE A 29 4.04 -20.67 -5.69
C PHE A 29 4.69 -22.02 -5.35
N LYS A 30 6.03 -22.07 -5.31
CA LYS A 30 6.82 -23.26 -4.94
C LYS A 30 6.99 -23.48 -3.44
N GLU A 31 6.38 -22.65 -2.60
CA GLU A 31 6.44 -22.70 -1.11
C GLU A 31 7.88 -22.64 -0.55
N ARG A 32 8.80 -22.00 -1.27
CA ARG A 32 10.22 -21.89 -0.90
C ARG A 32 10.45 -20.74 0.09
N THR A 33 10.09 -20.95 1.36
CA THR A 33 10.09 -19.92 2.41
C THR A 33 11.43 -19.22 2.64
N LEU A 34 12.57 -19.93 2.50
CA LEU A 34 13.90 -19.33 2.66
C LEU A 34 14.20 -18.31 1.57
N TYR A 35 14.00 -18.67 0.31
CA TYR A 35 14.25 -17.79 -0.84
C TYR A 35 13.33 -16.57 -0.82
N ARG A 36 12.07 -16.75 -0.43
CA ARG A 36 11.12 -15.65 -0.23
C ARG A 36 11.59 -14.63 0.80
N LYS A 37 12.14 -15.08 1.95
CA LYS A 37 12.69 -14.17 2.96
C LYS A 37 13.85 -13.33 2.42
N MET A 38 14.60 -13.84 1.45
CA MET A 38 15.69 -13.11 0.81
C MET A 38 15.20 -12.14 -0.26
N VAL A 39 14.18 -12.50 -1.04
CA VAL A 39 13.72 -11.71 -2.20
C VAL A 39 12.68 -10.66 -1.82
N LYS A 40 11.75 -10.98 -0.91
CA LYS A 40 10.62 -10.11 -0.56
C LYS A 40 10.99 -8.67 -0.21
N PRO A 41 12.01 -8.37 0.63
CA PRO A 41 12.37 -6.99 0.95
C PRO A 41 12.82 -6.17 -0.27
N TRP A 42 13.45 -6.83 -1.24
CA TRP A 42 13.96 -6.15 -2.45
C TRP A 42 12.87 -5.71 -3.41
N CYS A 43 11.72 -6.41 -3.46
CA CYS A 43 10.63 -6.05 -4.34
C CYS A 43 10.22 -4.59 -4.13
N VAL A 44 9.75 -4.24 -2.95
CA VAL A 44 9.27 -2.88 -2.66
C VAL A 44 10.42 -1.89 -2.53
N LEU A 45 11.63 -2.34 -2.15
CA LEU A 45 12.81 -1.48 -2.10
C LEU A 45 13.18 -0.94 -3.50
N PHE A 46 13.15 -1.76 -4.53
CA PHE A 46 13.39 -1.29 -5.91
C PHE A 46 12.32 -0.30 -6.37
N LEU A 47 11.06 -0.53 -6.00
CA LEU A 47 9.98 0.41 -6.28
C LEU A 47 10.16 1.74 -5.51
N THR A 48 10.69 1.69 -4.29
CA THR A 48 11.01 2.86 -3.47
C THR A 48 12.10 3.71 -4.14
N VAL A 49 13.18 3.07 -4.60
CA VAL A 49 14.26 3.77 -5.30
C VAL A 49 13.79 4.30 -6.65
N PHE A 50 12.97 3.53 -7.37
CA PHE A 50 12.33 3.99 -8.60
C PHE A 50 11.58 5.30 -8.37
N ALA A 51 10.78 5.41 -7.32
CA ALA A 51 9.96 6.58 -7.04
C ALA A 51 10.79 7.87 -6.91
N ILE A 52 11.88 7.85 -6.12
CA ILE A 52 12.71 9.05 -5.92
C ILE A 52 13.59 9.37 -7.13
N VAL A 53 14.04 8.36 -7.87
CA VAL A 53 14.84 8.56 -9.09
C VAL A 53 13.97 9.08 -10.25
N PHE A 54 12.71 8.61 -10.33
CA PHE A 54 11.76 9.04 -11.34
C PHE A 54 11.29 10.50 -11.10
N LEU A 55 11.04 10.86 -9.85
CA LEU A 55 10.56 12.17 -9.42
C LEU A 55 11.46 12.74 -8.30
N PRO A 56 12.62 13.33 -8.62
CA PRO A 56 13.61 13.77 -7.62
C PRO A 56 13.24 15.13 -6.99
N ASN A 57 12.04 15.18 -6.40
CA ASN A 57 11.55 16.36 -5.69
C ASN A 57 10.84 15.93 -4.39
N TRP A 58 10.28 16.88 -3.63
CA TRP A 58 9.64 16.59 -2.36
C TRP A 58 8.37 15.74 -2.49
N HIS A 59 7.64 15.81 -3.61
CA HIS A 59 6.49 14.93 -3.88
C HIS A 59 6.96 13.49 -4.08
N GLY A 60 8.00 13.28 -4.88
CA GLY A 60 8.62 11.97 -5.05
C GLY A 60 9.20 11.42 -3.74
N ALA A 61 9.78 12.30 -2.88
CA ALA A 61 10.26 11.91 -1.55
C ALA A 61 9.10 11.44 -0.65
N LEU A 62 7.92 12.08 -0.71
CA LEU A 62 6.73 11.66 0.03
C LEU A 62 6.21 10.30 -0.46
N ILE A 63 6.16 10.09 -1.78
CA ILE A 63 5.74 8.80 -2.38
C ILE A 63 6.75 7.71 -2.03
N MET A 64 8.05 8.01 -2.13
CA MET A 64 9.15 7.14 -1.74
C MET A 64 9.03 6.73 -0.27
N LEU A 65 8.75 7.68 0.62
CA LEU A 65 8.54 7.39 2.05
C LEU A 65 7.39 6.41 2.27
N GLY A 66 6.27 6.58 1.56
CA GLY A 66 5.14 5.65 1.60
C GLY A 66 5.53 4.23 1.19
N ALA A 67 6.24 4.09 0.06
CA ALA A 67 6.74 2.79 -0.42
C ALA A 67 7.79 2.18 0.53
N PHE A 68 8.70 3.00 1.07
CA PHE A 68 9.71 2.57 2.04
C PHE A 68 9.08 2.02 3.33
N LEU A 69 8.06 2.69 3.85
CA LEU A 69 7.30 2.18 5.00
C LEU A 69 6.61 0.85 4.69
N GLY A 70 6.17 0.64 3.46
CA GLY A 70 5.71 -0.66 2.98
C GLY A 70 6.82 -1.73 3.05
N CYS A 71 8.03 -1.41 2.57
CA CYS A 71 9.20 -2.30 2.65
C CYS A 71 9.56 -2.66 4.11
N VAL A 72 9.52 -1.69 5.02
CA VAL A 72 9.71 -1.92 6.47
C VAL A 72 8.62 -2.85 7.01
N GLY A 73 7.36 -2.61 6.66
CA GLY A 73 6.23 -3.46 7.04
C GLY A 73 6.44 -4.91 6.59
N ASP A 74 6.82 -5.12 5.32
CA ASP A 74 7.13 -6.43 4.77
C ASP A 74 8.22 -7.16 5.54
N THR A 75 9.30 -6.45 5.86
CA THR A 75 10.43 -7.01 6.62
C THR A 75 10.01 -7.44 8.03
N LEU A 76 9.18 -6.63 8.69
CA LEU A 76 8.64 -6.95 10.02
C LEU A 76 7.72 -8.17 9.99
N LEU A 77 6.88 -8.31 8.95
CA LEU A 77 5.98 -9.45 8.78
C LEU A 77 6.72 -10.77 8.50
N LEU A 78 7.99 -10.75 8.08
CA LEU A 78 8.79 -11.97 7.94
C LEU A 78 9.06 -12.69 9.27
N LYS A 79 9.01 -11.96 10.40
CA LYS A 79 9.19 -12.53 11.74
C LYS A 79 7.89 -13.19 12.23
N LYS A 80 7.54 -14.32 11.62
CA LYS A 80 6.34 -15.11 11.99
C LYS A 80 6.37 -15.52 13.47
N GLY A 81 5.18 -15.56 14.10
CA GLY A 81 5.02 -16.04 15.49
C GLY A 81 5.05 -14.95 16.57
N HIS A 82 5.53 -13.76 16.30
CA HIS A 82 5.57 -12.68 17.28
C HIS A 82 4.55 -11.58 16.97
N GLN A 83 3.54 -11.42 17.82
CA GLN A 83 2.46 -10.44 17.68
C GLN A 83 2.99 -9.00 17.58
N ARG A 84 4.05 -8.65 18.32
CA ARG A 84 4.67 -7.32 18.28
C ARG A 84 5.19 -6.92 16.89
N TYR A 85 5.78 -7.85 16.14
CA TYR A 85 6.27 -7.56 14.78
C TYR A 85 5.13 -7.45 13.78
N PHE A 86 4.04 -8.20 13.97
CA PHE A 86 2.82 -8.03 13.17
C PHE A 86 2.21 -6.65 13.38
N ILE A 87 2.07 -6.20 14.63
CA ILE A 87 1.54 -4.86 14.95
C ILE A 87 2.46 -3.77 14.41
N ALA A 88 3.78 -3.89 14.61
CA ALA A 88 4.73 -2.92 14.09
C ALA A 88 4.71 -2.85 12.55
N GLY A 89 4.56 -3.97 11.87
CA GLY A 89 4.37 -4.02 10.42
C GLY A 89 3.09 -3.31 9.98
N ALA A 90 1.96 -3.59 10.64
CA ALA A 90 0.69 -2.91 10.36
C ALA A 90 0.77 -1.39 10.59
N ILE A 91 1.47 -0.94 11.64
CA ILE A 91 1.71 0.49 11.90
C ILE A 91 2.57 1.10 10.77
N SER A 92 3.60 0.39 10.31
CA SER A 92 4.42 0.86 9.19
C SER A 92 3.60 1.04 7.92
N PHE A 93 2.76 0.07 7.55
CA PHE A 93 1.84 0.20 6.42
C PHE A 93 0.82 1.33 6.61
N LEU A 94 0.29 1.50 7.84
CA LEU A 94 -0.63 2.58 8.18
C LEU A 94 -0.04 3.96 7.82
N PHE A 95 1.19 4.22 8.26
CA PHE A 95 1.89 5.47 7.93
C PHE A 95 2.21 5.57 6.43
N GLY A 96 2.52 4.45 5.77
CA GLY A 96 2.67 4.40 4.32
C GLY A 96 1.40 4.84 3.58
N HIS A 97 0.22 4.35 4.00
CA HIS A 97 -1.07 4.79 3.44
C HIS A 97 -1.33 6.26 3.68
N TYR A 98 -0.97 6.81 4.85
CA TYR A 98 -1.10 8.25 5.10
C TYR A 98 -0.20 9.09 4.17
N CYS A 99 1.01 8.62 3.84
CA CYS A 99 1.85 9.28 2.84
C CYS A 99 1.17 9.31 1.46
N TYR A 100 0.56 8.19 1.03
CA TYR A 100 -0.17 8.11 -0.24
C TYR A 100 -1.42 8.99 -0.26
N ILE A 101 -2.21 8.98 0.82
CA ILE A 101 -3.38 9.86 0.99
C ILE A 101 -2.95 11.33 0.95
N ALA A 102 -1.89 11.69 1.67
CA ALA A 102 -1.36 13.04 1.67
C ALA A 102 -0.92 13.48 0.27
N ALA A 103 -0.22 12.64 -0.48
CA ALA A 103 0.18 12.92 -1.85
C ALA A 103 -1.04 13.17 -2.76
N MET A 104 -2.09 12.33 -2.69
CA MET A 104 -3.33 12.52 -3.44
C MET A 104 -4.01 13.86 -3.11
N LEU A 105 -4.16 14.17 -1.81
CA LEU A 105 -4.83 15.39 -1.37
C LEU A 105 -4.03 16.66 -1.71
N LEU A 106 -2.69 16.60 -1.63
CA LEU A 106 -1.82 17.69 -2.05
C LEU A 106 -1.95 18.01 -3.54
N TYR A 107 -1.97 16.97 -4.38
CA TYR A 107 -2.18 17.14 -5.81
C TYR A 107 -3.56 17.75 -6.12
N ALA A 108 -4.60 17.21 -5.50
CA ALA A 108 -5.98 17.59 -5.80
C ALA A 108 -6.43 18.86 -5.06
N SER A 109 -5.62 19.42 -4.15
CA SER A 109 -6.01 20.54 -3.30
C SER A 109 -6.62 21.74 -4.05
N PRO A 110 -6.16 22.12 -5.27
CA PRO A 110 -6.79 23.21 -6.02
C PRO A 110 -8.22 22.89 -6.50
N SER A 111 -8.56 21.62 -6.61
CA SER A 111 -9.87 21.13 -7.11
C SER A 111 -10.84 20.74 -6.00
N LEU A 112 -10.39 20.76 -4.74
CA LEU A 112 -11.16 20.30 -3.58
C LEU A 112 -11.75 21.48 -2.81
N ALA A 113 -13.06 21.49 -2.64
CA ALA A 113 -13.74 22.37 -1.70
C ALA A 113 -13.58 21.86 -0.26
N PRO A 114 -13.67 22.72 0.78
CA PRO A 114 -13.56 22.33 2.20
C PRO A 114 -14.49 21.17 2.60
N ILE A 115 -15.66 21.06 1.98
CA ILE A 115 -16.63 20.01 2.25
C ILE A 115 -16.07 18.61 1.95
N HIS A 116 -15.17 18.45 0.96
CA HIS A 116 -14.57 17.16 0.64
C HIS A 116 -13.67 16.67 1.80
N TYR A 117 -12.88 17.57 2.41
CA TYR A 117 -12.03 17.23 3.56
C TYR A 117 -12.86 16.83 4.78
N ILE A 118 -13.97 17.55 5.03
CA ILE A 118 -14.92 17.21 6.11
C ILE A 118 -15.53 15.83 5.83
N ALA A 119 -15.99 15.57 4.61
CA ALA A 119 -16.56 14.28 4.23
C ALA A 119 -15.56 13.14 4.39
N PHE A 120 -14.29 13.31 3.98
CA PHE A 120 -13.26 12.31 4.18
C PHE A 120 -13.00 12.03 5.67
N GLY A 121 -12.90 13.07 6.49
CA GLY A 121 -12.72 12.94 7.94
C GLY A 121 -13.88 12.21 8.61
N LEU A 122 -15.13 12.57 8.30
CA LEU A 122 -16.32 11.90 8.82
C LEU A 122 -16.38 10.44 8.37
N THR A 123 -16.11 10.17 7.08
CA THR A 123 -16.09 8.79 6.56
C THR A 123 -15.03 7.95 7.27
N PHE A 124 -13.84 8.50 7.49
CA PHE A 124 -12.78 7.80 8.23
C PHE A 124 -13.20 7.47 9.67
N PHE A 125 -13.83 8.43 10.36
CA PHE A 125 -14.35 8.20 11.70
C PHE A 125 -15.44 7.12 11.74
N VAL A 126 -16.40 7.17 10.81
CA VAL A 126 -17.45 6.15 10.68
C VAL A 126 -16.86 4.76 10.39
N LEU A 127 -15.85 4.68 9.54
CA LEU A 127 -15.15 3.42 9.26
C LEU A 127 -14.51 2.85 10.54
N ILE A 128 -13.78 3.66 11.32
CA ILE A 128 -13.20 3.20 12.58
C ILE A 128 -14.30 2.69 13.51
N ALA A 129 -15.36 3.46 13.70
CA ALA A 129 -16.45 3.10 14.61
C ALA A 129 -17.15 1.80 14.19
N SER A 130 -17.36 1.60 12.89
CA SER A 130 -18.01 0.40 12.36
C SER A 130 -17.13 -0.85 12.39
N LEU A 131 -15.81 -0.68 12.24
CA LEU A 131 -14.87 -1.79 12.15
C LEU A 131 -14.31 -2.25 13.49
N ILE A 132 -14.39 -1.43 14.56
CA ILE A 132 -13.76 -1.73 15.85
C ILE A 132 -14.31 -3.03 16.48
N VAL A 133 -15.62 -3.24 16.46
CA VAL A 133 -16.24 -4.44 17.04
C VAL A 133 -15.95 -5.69 16.22
N PRO A 134 -16.13 -5.71 14.89
CA PRO A 134 -15.76 -6.86 14.06
C PRO A 134 -14.30 -7.27 14.20
N THR A 135 -13.37 -6.30 14.17
CA THR A 135 -11.94 -6.59 14.27
C THR A 135 -11.55 -7.13 15.65
N MET A 136 -12.15 -6.61 16.73
CA MET A 136 -11.95 -7.16 18.09
C MET A 136 -12.44 -8.60 18.20
N LYS A 137 -13.57 -8.94 17.57
CA LYS A 137 -14.10 -10.33 17.56
C LYS A 137 -13.19 -11.27 16.79
N ILE A 138 -12.69 -10.86 15.61
CA ILE A 138 -11.80 -11.69 14.78
C ILE A 138 -10.44 -11.89 15.44
N THR A 139 -9.85 -10.84 15.99
CA THR A 139 -8.51 -10.90 16.62
C THR A 139 -8.53 -11.49 18.03
N LYS A 140 -9.71 -11.60 18.63
CA LYS A 140 -9.90 -12.01 20.05
C LYS A 140 -9.07 -11.16 21.04
N SER A 141 -8.76 -9.94 20.66
CA SER A 141 -7.94 -8.99 21.45
C SER A 141 -8.44 -7.57 21.26
N LYS A 142 -8.70 -6.86 22.35
CA LYS A 142 -9.18 -5.46 22.31
C LYS A 142 -8.13 -4.54 21.66
N GLY A 143 -6.86 -4.63 22.06
CA GLY A 143 -5.79 -3.79 21.55
C GLY A 143 -5.48 -4.03 20.07
N VAL A 144 -5.33 -5.30 19.69
CA VAL A 144 -5.08 -5.67 18.28
C VAL A 144 -6.28 -5.35 17.39
N GLY A 145 -7.50 -5.56 17.91
CA GLY A 145 -8.72 -5.23 17.18
C GLY A 145 -8.89 -3.73 16.93
N ALA A 146 -8.59 -2.89 17.93
CA ALA A 146 -8.63 -1.44 17.77
C ALA A 146 -7.57 -0.95 16.75
N ALA A 147 -6.33 -1.43 16.86
CA ALA A 147 -5.28 -1.14 15.88
C ALA A 147 -5.65 -1.63 14.47
N GLY A 148 -6.26 -2.82 14.38
CA GLY A 148 -6.76 -3.38 13.13
C GLY A 148 -7.89 -2.56 12.50
N ALA A 149 -8.82 -2.00 13.30
CA ALA A 149 -9.87 -1.12 12.82
C ALA A 149 -9.29 0.17 12.23
N LEU A 150 -8.34 0.79 12.93
CA LEU A 150 -7.64 1.99 12.46
C LEU A 150 -6.88 1.72 11.15
N TYR A 151 -6.15 0.62 11.11
CA TYR A 151 -5.40 0.20 9.92
C TYR A 151 -6.34 -0.07 8.72
N LEU A 152 -7.38 -0.87 8.90
CA LEU A 152 -8.31 -1.21 7.85
C LEU A 152 -9.09 0.01 7.34
N SER A 153 -9.42 0.95 8.23
CA SER A 153 -10.05 2.22 7.84
C SER A 153 -9.14 3.04 6.94
N SER A 154 -7.85 3.17 7.27
CA SER A 154 -6.89 3.88 6.43
C SER A 154 -6.71 3.20 5.07
N LEU A 155 -6.71 1.88 5.05
CA LEU A 155 -6.59 1.08 3.83
C LEU A 155 -7.80 1.27 2.90
N ILE A 156 -9.02 1.33 3.44
CA ILE A 156 -10.26 1.62 2.68
C ILE A 156 -10.27 3.06 2.17
N MET A 157 -9.70 4.01 2.92
CA MET A 157 -9.66 5.42 2.50
C MET A 157 -8.81 5.63 1.23
N VAL A 158 -7.78 4.83 0.97
CA VAL A 158 -6.95 4.97 -0.25
C VAL A 158 -7.78 4.86 -1.52
N PRO A 159 -8.48 3.75 -1.82
CA PRO A 159 -9.31 3.65 -3.02
C PRO A 159 -10.50 4.60 -3.00
N LEU A 160 -11.11 4.85 -1.83
CA LEU A 160 -12.25 5.76 -1.71
C LEU A 160 -11.86 7.17 -2.15
N ILE A 161 -10.79 7.74 -1.60
CA ILE A 161 -10.29 9.07 -1.98
C ILE A 161 -9.91 9.08 -3.46
N ALA A 162 -9.20 8.07 -3.95
CA ALA A 162 -8.80 7.99 -5.34
C ALA A 162 -10.00 8.02 -6.30
N PHE A 163 -11.07 7.27 -6.04
CA PHE A 163 -12.27 7.29 -6.88
C PHE A 163 -13.05 8.60 -6.80
N VAL A 164 -13.10 9.24 -5.61
CA VAL A 164 -13.68 10.60 -5.51
C VAL A 164 -12.87 11.58 -6.33
N LEU A 165 -11.54 11.53 -6.24
CA LEU A 165 -10.65 12.41 -7.00
C LEU A 165 -10.71 12.14 -8.51
N LEU A 166 -10.92 10.90 -8.93
CA LEU A 166 -11.20 10.57 -10.33
C LEU A 166 -12.47 11.33 -10.82
N GLY A 167 -13.53 11.31 -10.03
CA GLY A 167 -14.77 12.04 -10.35
C GLY A 167 -14.60 13.56 -10.35
N VAL A 168 -13.82 14.11 -9.42
CA VAL A 168 -13.62 15.57 -9.29
C VAL A 168 -12.66 16.13 -10.33
N THR A 169 -11.57 15.40 -10.63
CA THR A 169 -10.50 15.90 -11.50
C THR A 169 -10.56 15.35 -12.93
N GLY A 170 -11.26 14.25 -13.16
CA GLY A 170 -11.32 13.55 -14.45
C GLY A 170 -10.00 12.86 -14.85
N GLN A 171 -9.03 12.76 -13.94
CA GLN A 171 -7.69 12.29 -14.26
C GLN A 171 -7.53 10.77 -14.08
N ASN A 172 -7.18 10.06 -15.15
CA ASN A 172 -7.13 8.58 -15.20
C ASN A 172 -6.11 7.93 -14.25
N TYR A 173 -5.08 8.64 -13.81
CA TYR A 173 -4.15 8.06 -12.83
C TYR A 173 -4.82 7.79 -11.47
N PHE A 174 -5.89 8.49 -11.11
CA PHE A 174 -6.66 8.15 -9.92
C PHE A 174 -7.43 6.81 -10.05
N LEU A 175 -7.78 6.41 -11.28
CA LEU A 175 -8.28 5.05 -11.51
C LEU A 175 -7.22 4.00 -11.17
N MET A 176 -5.98 4.21 -11.58
CA MET A 176 -4.87 3.29 -11.23
C MET A 176 -4.67 3.20 -9.72
N ILE A 177 -4.64 4.35 -9.03
CA ILE A 177 -4.47 4.41 -7.57
C ILE A 177 -5.63 3.71 -6.88
N GLY A 178 -6.87 3.92 -7.34
CA GLY A 178 -8.07 3.30 -6.79
C GLY A 178 -8.05 1.77 -6.94
N LEU A 179 -7.73 1.27 -8.15
CA LEU A 179 -7.57 -0.17 -8.40
C LEU A 179 -6.42 -0.77 -7.59
N GLY A 180 -5.32 -0.03 -7.43
CA GLY A 180 -4.22 -0.40 -6.55
C GLY A 180 -4.66 -0.51 -5.09
N GLY A 181 -5.44 0.45 -4.59
CA GLY A 181 -6.00 0.41 -3.24
C GLY A 181 -6.95 -0.77 -3.01
N LEU A 182 -7.81 -1.10 -3.98
CA LEU A 182 -8.65 -2.29 -3.92
C LEU A 182 -7.81 -3.58 -3.92
N SER A 183 -6.78 -3.65 -4.75
CA SER A 183 -5.86 -4.80 -4.78
C SER A 183 -5.13 -4.98 -3.45
N PHE A 184 -4.74 -3.86 -2.79
CA PHE A 184 -4.15 -3.89 -1.45
C PHE A 184 -5.14 -4.41 -0.41
N LEU A 185 -6.39 -3.93 -0.45
CA LEU A 185 -7.44 -4.41 0.44
C LEU A 185 -7.68 -5.92 0.29
N CYS A 186 -7.69 -6.43 -0.95
CA CYS A 186 -7.77 -7.87 -1.21
C CYS A 186 -6.60 -8.62 -0.60
N SER A 187 -5.36 -8.13 -0.77
CA SER A 187 -4.17 -8.73 -0.18
C SER A 187 -4.30 -8.86 1.34
N ASP A 188 -4.75 -7.80 1.99
CA ASP A 188 -4.82 -7.76 3.45
C ASP A 188 -5.99 -8.54 4.02
N CYS A 189 -7.10 -8.67 3.29
CA CYS A 189 -8.16 -9.61 3.62
C CYS A 189 -7.63 -11.06 3.62
N TYR A 190 -6.83 -11.45 2.62
CA TYR A 190 -6.17 -12.75 2.60
C TYR A 190 -5.16 -12.90 3.75
N LEU A 191 -4.35 -11.88 4.02
CA LEU A 191 -3.40 -11.89 5.13
C LEU A 191 -4.10 -12.05 6.49
N ALA A 192 -5.18 -11.31 6.72
CA ALA A 192 -5.99 -11.40 7.94
C ALA A 192 -6.63 -12.79 8.08
N LYS A 193 -7.20 -13.34 6.99
CA LYS A 193 -7.74 -14.70 6.97
C LYS A 193 -6.68 -15.72 7.36
N THR A 194 -5.50 -15.67 6.73
CA THR A 194 -4.36 -16.56 7.01
C THR A 194 -3.90 -16.44 8.47
N ARG A 195 -3.89 -15.22 9.00
CA ARG A 195 -3.39 -14.94 10.35
C ARG A 195 -4.35 -15.35 11.45
N PHE A 196 -5.66 -15.12 11.26
CA PHE A 196 -6.66 -15.22 12.36
C PHE A 196 -7.68 -16.33 12.17
N ILE A 197 -7.84 -16.89 10.97
CA ILE A 197 -8.88 -17.89 10.69
C ILE A 197 -8.27 -19.22 10.29
N LYS A 198 -7.68 -19.32 9.11
CA LYS A 198 -7.11 -20.57 8.56
C LYS A 198 -6.04 -20.26 7.54
N HIS A 199 -4.93 -20.99 7.62
CA HIS A 199 -3.88 -20.96 6.59
C HIS A 199 -4.19 -21.96 5.48
N ASP A 200 -4.06 -21.52 4.21
CA ASP A 200 -4.18 -22.35 3.02
C ASP A 200 -2.88 -22.31 2.20
N ARG A 201 -2.62 -23.38 1.44
CA ARG A 201 -1.32 -23.66 0.81
C ARG A 201 -0.88 -22.61 -0.22
N ARG A 202 -1.83 -21.94 -0.90
CA ARG A 202 -1.55 -20.96 -1.96
C ARG A 202 -1.76 -19.50 -1.56
N GLU A 203 -2.13 -19.24 -0.33
CA GLU A 203 -2.46 -17.88 0.13
C GLU A 203 -1.28 -16.92 0.03
N ASP A 204 -0.07 -17.37 0.33
CA ASP A 204 1.15 -16.56 0.21
C ASP A 204 1.36 -16.04 -1.23
N PHE A 205 1.00 -16.82 -2.25
CA PHE A 205 1.07 -16.40 -3.66
C PHE A 205 0.03 -15.31 -3.96
N TYR A 206 -1.23 -15.49 -3.53
CA TYR A 206 -2.29 -14.51 -3.75
C TYR A 206 -2.03 -13.20 -2.98
N ILE A 207 -1.60 -13.30 -1.71
CA ILE A 207 -1.22 -12.14 -0.89
C ILE A 207 -0.13 -11.33 -1.60
N MET A 208 0.96 -11.97 -2.01
CA MET A 208 2.07 -11.25 -2.62
C MET A 208 1.73 -10.71 -4.01
N GLY A 209 0.97 -11.46 -4.82
CA GLY A 209 0.57 -11.02 -6.15
C GLY A 209 -0.30 -9.77 -6.10
N THR A 210 -1.34 -9.77 -5.27
CA THR A 210 -2.23 -8.61 -5.11
C THR A 210 -1.53 -7.44 -4.43
N TYR A 211 -0.65 -7.70 -3.46
CA TYR A 211 0.12 -6.68 -2.78
C TYR A 211 1.12 -5.95 -3.70
N LEU A 212 1.96 -6.69 -4.45
CA LEU A 212 2.96 -6.09 -5.33
C LEU A 212 2.31 -5.34 -6.49
N LEU A 213 1.20 -5.86 -7.03
CA LEU A 213 0.37 -5.14 -8.00
C LEU A 213 -0.18 -3.84 -7.39
N ALA A 214 -0.69 -3.89 -6.17
CA ALA A 214 -1.20 -2.72 -5.47
C ALA A 214 -0.14 -1.64 -5.28
N GLN A 215 1.04 -2.01 -4.76
CA GLN A 215 2.15 -1.09 -4.57
C GLN A 215 2.58 -0.44 -5.88
N PHE A 216 2.69 -1.22 -6.95
CA PHE A 216 3.01 -0.69 -8.28
C PHE A 216 1.96 0.32 -8.76
N LEU A 217 0.68 -0.04 -8.74
CA LEU A 217 -0.40 0.82 -9.25
C LEU A 217 -0.52 2.11 -8.44
N ILE A 218 -0.40 2.06 -7.11
CA ILE A 218 -0.47 3.25 -6.25
C ILE A 218 0.74 4.16 -6.50
N VAL A 219 1.94 3.61 -6.41
CA VAL A 219 3.17 4.40 -6.55
C VAL A 219 3.28 5.01 -7.95
N PHE A 220 3.06 4.20 -9.00
CA PHE A 220 3.15 4.68 -10.37
C PHE A 220 2.05 5.70 -10.69
N GLY A 221 0.81 5.46 -10.26
CA GLY A 221 -0.28 6.42 -10.39
C GLY A 221 0.01 7.75 -9.70
N LEU A 222 0.57 7.74 -8.49
CA LEU A 222 0.98 8.95 -7.77
C LEU A 222 2.14 9.67 -8.47
N LEU A 223 3.11 8.95 -9.01
CA LEU A 223 4.21 9.56 -9.78
C LEU A 223 3.68 10.27 -11.01
N LEU A 224 2.71 9.69 -11.71
CA LEU A 224 2.05 10.33 -12.86
C LEU A 224 1.25 11.59 -12.49
N CYS A 225 0.78 11.72 -11.25
CA CYS A 225 0.14 12.96 -10.80
C CYS A 225 1.09 14.16 -10.82
N PHE A 226 2.38 13.96 -10.54
CA PHE A 226 3.36 15.03 -10.35
C PHE A 226 4.43 15.10 -11.46
N ALA A 227 4.40 14.18 -12.43
CA ALA A 227 5.26 14.17 -13.61
C ALA A 227 4.68 15.04 -14.71
#